data_37935db7024ecd91061bd0df90fa8d80
#
_entry.id   37935db7024ecd91061bd0df90fa8d80
#
_cell.length_a   1.000
_cell.length_b   1.000
_cell.length_c   1.000
_cell.angle_alpha   90.00
_cell.angle_beta   90.00
_cell.angle_gamma   90.00
#
_symmetry.space_group_name_H-M   'P 1'
#
loop_
_entity.id
_entity.type
_entity.pdbx_description
1 polymer ?
#
loop_
_entity_poly.entity_id
_entity_poly.type
_entity_poly.pdbx_seq_one_letter_code
_entity_poly.pdbx_strand_id
1 'polypeptide(L)'
;LFAGLDAAPDRPAPALVAMNEKCSHHDGGQLAYLLITSRGSMLISGSAGYWRGIFDGLRPDVALLSLGGRPNVDGEPFQGSSVDYMLEQVTLLRPGRVAFCHHDPLFPGLPGVDIEPAAAALQVPGASAGYFAMEYATPVPLFG
;
A
#
# COMPACT_ATOMS: atom_id res chain seq x y z
N LEU A 1 -20.03 -11.07 0.19
CA LEU A 1 -19.42 -11.25 1.52
C LEU A 1 -19.65 -10.07 2.46
N PHE A 2 -20.09 -8.92 1.93
CA PHE A 2 -20.26 -7.67 2.69
C PHE A 2 -21.73 -7.19 2.78
N ALA A 3 -22.70 -7.98 2.33
CA ALA A 3 -24.11 -7.69 2.53
C ALA A 3 -24.46 -7.84 4.03
N GLY A 4 -24.75 -6.72 4.70
CA GLY A 4 -25.10 -6.68 6.12
C GLY A 4 -24.18 -5.83 6.99
N LEU A 5 -23.25 -5.07 6.41
CA LEU A 5 -22.39 -4.12 7.14
C LEU A 5 -22.98 -2.70 7.22
N ASP A 6 -24.29 -2.55 7.10
CA ASP A 6 -24.96 -1.25 7.14
C ASP A 6 -24.92 -0.54 8.51
N ALA A 7 -24.48 -1.23 9.55
CA ALA A 7 -24.06 -0.63 10.81
C ALA A 7 -22.90 -1.45 11.36
N ALA A 8 -21.75 -0.84 11.57
CA ALA A 8 -20.70 -1.47 12.35
C ALA A 8 -21.29 -1.80 13.73
N PRO A 9 -21.38 -3.06 14.12
CA PRO A 9 -21.90 -3.40 15.43
C PRO A 9 -20.98 -2.78 16.48
N ASP A 10 -21.54 -2.22 17.54
CA ASP A 10 -20.77 -1.67 18.67
C ASP A 10 -19.83 -2.71 19.30
N ARG A 11 -20.02 -3.98 18.94
CA ARG A 11 -19.14 -5.10 19.31
C ARG A 11 -18.97 -6.03 18.12
N PRO A 12 -17.76 -6.56 17.89
CA PRO A 12 -17.55 -7.58 16.86
C PRO A 12 -18.42 -8.80 17.13
N ALA A 13 -18.93 -9.43 16.06
CA ALA A 13 -19.74 -10.64 16.18
C ALA A 13 -18.98 -11.71 16.98
N PRO A 14 -19.66 -12.45 17.88
CA PRO A 14 -19.01 -13.48 18.70
C PRO A 14 -18.19 -14.50 17.90
N ALA A 15 -18.61 -14.81 16.66
CA ALA A 15 -17.87 -15.68 15.76
C ALA A 15 -16.52 -15.07 15.33
N LEU A 16 -16.44 -13.76 15.15
CA LEU A 16 -15.19 -13.06 14.83
C LEU A 16 -14.25 -13.01 16.04
N VAL A 17 -14.79 -12.81 17.24
CA VAL A 17 -14.01 -12.86 18.49
C VAL A 17 -13.44 -14.27 18.68
N ALA A 18 -14.25 -15.31 18.54
CA ALA A 18 -13.81 -16.70 18.67
C ALA A 18 -12.82 -17.12 17.60
N MET A 19 -12.92 -16.57 16.37
CA MET A 19 -11.95 -16.77 15.31
C MET A 19 -10.62 -16.10 15.64
N ASN A 20 -10.67 -14.88 16.15
CA ASN A 20 -9.46 -14.13 16.53
C ASN A 20 -8.73 -14.76 17.73
N GLU A 21 -9.47 -15.35 18.68
CA GLU A 21 -8.89 -16.10 19.81
C GLU A 21 -8.22 -17.42 19.36
N LYS A 22 -8.67 -18.01 18.27
CA LYS A 22 -8.10 -19.24 17.68
C LYS A 22 -6.98 -18.97 16.70
N CYS A 23 -6.96 -17.82 16.07
CA CYS A 23 -5.84 -17.39 15.27
C CYS A 23 -4.72 -16.98 16.24
N SER A 24 -3.58 -17.65 16.16
CA SER A 24 -2.37 -17.14 16.80
C SER A 24 -2.23 -15.67 16.39
N HIS A 25 -1.74 -14.80 17.27
CA HIS A 25 -1.55 -13.37 17.01
C HIS A 25 -0.59 -13.07 15.84
N HIS A 26 -0.30 -14.05 15.04
CA HIS A 26 0.47 -13.97 13.81
C HIS A 26 -0.52 -14.11 12.64
N ASP A 27 -0.81 -13.00 12.01
CA ASP A 27 -1.62 -12.91 10.77
C ASP A 27 -0.95 -13.55 9.55
N GLY A 28 0.11 -14.32 9.73
CA GLY A 28 0.90 -14.92 8.66
C GLY A 28 1.93 -13.98 8.05
N GLY A 29 2.02 -12.76 8.55
CA GLY A 29 2.91 -11.72 8.04
C GLY A 29 2.37 -11.05 6.79
N GLN A 30 3.02 -9.96 6.45
CA GLN A 30 2.66 -9.16 5.30
C GLN A 30 3.39 -9.64 4.05
N LEU A 31 2.69 -9.70 2.95
CA LEU A 31 3.25 -10.09 1.66
C LEU A 31 3.41 -8.87 0.74
N ALA A 32 4.60 -8.73 0.16
CA ALA A 32 4.84 -7.94 -1.02
C ALA A 32 5.10 -8.89 -2.20
N TYR A 33 4.61 -8.53 -3.38
CA TYR A 33 4.75 -9.35 -4.57
C TYR A 33 5.67 -8.65 -5.57
N LEU A 34 6.76 -9.29 -5.95
CA LEU A 34 7.60 -8.86 -7.07
C LEU A 34 7.26 -9.70 -8.30
N LEU A 35 6.57 -9.09 -9.24
CA LEU A 35 6.26 -9.68 -10.55
C LEU A 35 7.40 -9.37 -11.52
N ILE A 36 7.95 -10.40 -12.15
CA ILE A 36 9.01 -10.26 -13.16
C ILE A 36 8.49 -10.81 -14.47
N THR A 37 8.56 -10.02 -15.51
CA THR A 37 8.15 -10.38 -16.87
C THR A 37 9.27 -10.11 -17.87
N SER A 38 9.11 -10.56 -19.11
CA SER A 38 10.04 -10.19 -20.20
C SER A 38 10.03 -8.70 -20.56
N ARG A 39 9.05 -7.94 -20.08
CA ARG A 39 8.89 -6.49 -20.35
C ARG A 39 9.33 -5.60 -19.20
N GLY A 40 9.50 -6.13 -18.02
CA GLY A 40 9.87 -5.38 -16.84
C GLY A 40 9.37 -6.04 -15.55
N SER A 41 9.63 -5.37 -14.45
CA SER A 41 9.30 -5.82 -13.10
C SER A 41 8.36 -4.86 -12.37
N MET A 42 7.46 -5.40 -11.56
CA MET A 42 6.52 -4.63 -10.76
C MET A 42 6.50 -5.14 -9.33
N LEU A 43 6.70 -4.23 -8.38
CA LEU A 43 6.46 -4.51 -6.96
C LEU A 43 5.04 -4.07 -6.58
N ILE A 44 4.32 -4.95 -5.91
CA ILE A 44 3.03 -4.64 -5.27
C ILE A 44 3.24 -4.74 -3.76
N SER A 45 3.21 -3.59 -3.09
CA SER A 45 3.27 -3.49 -1.64
C SER A 45 1.86 -3.24 -1.09
N GLY A 46 1.35 -4.22 -0.35
CA GLY A 46 0.00 -4.17 0.24
C GLY A 46 -0.09 -3.26 1.47
N SER A 47 -1.15 -3.41 2.22
CA SER A 47 -1.75 -2.42 3.10
C SER A 47 -1.07 -2.15 4.45
N ALA A 48 -0.05 -2.85 4.89
CA ALA A 48 0.30 -2.81 6.31
C ALA A 48 1.77 -2.46 6.64
N GLY A 49 2.59 -2.12 5.68
CA GLY A 49 3.98 -1.72 5.92
C GLY A 49 5.02 -2.56 5.17
N TYR A 50 6.26 -2.47 5.58
CA TYR A 50 7.36 -3.19 4.95
C TYR A 50 8.55 -3.33 5.92
N TRP A 51 9.50 -4.19 5.54
CA TRP A 51 10.80 -4.33 6.19
C TRP A 51 11.87 -3.71 5.30
N ARG A 52 12.61 -2.74 5.83
CA ARG A 52 13.68 -2.04 5.09
C ARG A 52 14.68 -3.02 4.49
N GLY A 53 15.13 -3.99 5.27
CA GLY A 53 16.08 -4.99 4.82
C GLY A 53 15.59 -5.92 3.71
N ILE A 54 14.26 -6.03 3.51
CA ILE A 54 13.67 -6.78 2.39
C ILE A 54 13.56 -5.89 1.15
N PHE A 55 13.21 -4.61 1.34
CA PHE A 55 13.05 -3.67 0.23
C PHE A 55 14.39 -3.17 -0.32
N ASP A 56 15.40 -3.08 0.55
CA ASP A 56 16.73 -2.67 0.13
C ASP A 56 17.34 -3.66 -0.88
N GLY A 57 17.77 -3.12 -1.99
CA GLY A 57 18.28 -3.92 -3.11
C GLY A 57 17.23 -4.36 -4.14
N LEU A 58 15.93 -4.29 -3.86
CA LEU A 58 14.91 -4.42 -4.91
C LEU A 58 14.95 -3.19 -5.81
N ARG A 59 14.76 -3.42 -7.11
CA ARG A 59 14.79 -2.34 -8.13
C ARG A 59 13.70 -2.59 -9.16
N PRO A 60 12.42 -2.47 -8.77
CA PRO A 60 11.32 -2.67 -9.70
C PRO A 60 11.24 -1.50 -10.69
N ASP A 61 10.83 -1.78 -11.92
CA ASP A 61 10.54 -0.72 -12.90
C ASP A 61 9.28 0.06 -12.50
N VAL A 62 8.31 -0.63 -11.92
CA VAL A 62 7.05 -0.05 -11.42
C VAL A 62 6.82 -0.47 -9.98
N ALA A 63 6.38 0.46 -9.14
CA ALA A 63 5.94 0.15 -7.77
C ALA A 63 4.49 0.59 -7.56
N LEU A 64 3.65 -0.33 -7.10
CA LEU A 64 2.30 -0.06 -6.60
C LEU A 64 2.39 0.01 -5.08
N LEU A 65 2.28 1.22 -4.52
CA LEU A 65 2.51 1.49 -3.11
C LEU A 65 1.20 1.83 -2.38
N SER A 66 1.02 1.27 -1.21
CA SER A 66 -0.10 1.60 -0.33
C SER A 66 0.14 2.95 0.34
N LEU A 67 -0.90 3.80 0.41
CA LEU A 67 -0.88 5.05 1.18
C LEU A 67 -1.83 5.02 2.40
N GLY A 68 -2.71 4.03 2.48
CA GLY A 68 -3.71 3.95 3.53
C GLY A 68 -3.29 3.14 4.75
N GLY A 69 -4.09 3.25 5.80
CA GLY A 69 -3.92 2.46 7.00
C GLY A 69 -2.95 3.05 8.03
N ARG A 70 -2.50 2.21 8.92
CA ARG A 70 -1.44 2.52 9.90
C ARG A 70 -0.24 1.64 9.59
N PRO A 71 0.66 2.08 8.72
CA PRO A 71 1.75 1.25 8.27
C PRO A 71 2.77 0.99 9.38
N ASN A 72 3.33 -0.23 9.36
CA ASN A 72 4.48 -0.59 10.18
C ASN A 72 5.73 -0.65 9.30
N VAL A 73 6.85 -0.22 9.84
CA VAL A 73 8.16 -0.36 9.22
C VAL A 73 9.07 -1.09 10.20
N ASP A 74 9.64 -2.19 9.75
CA ASP A 74 10.46 -3.08 10.58
C ASP A 74 9.74 -3.59 11.85
N GLY A 75 8.41 -3.75 11.76
CA GLY A 75 7.58 -4.22 12.87
C GLY A 75 7.06 -3.14 13.82
N GLU A 76 7.48 -1.88 13.65
CA GLU A 76 7.08 -0.76 14.48
C GLU A 76 6.15 0.20 13.74
N PRO A 77 5.19 0.84 14.40
CA PRO A 77 4.34 1.84 13.78
C PRO A 77 5.14 2.99 13.18
N PHE A 78 4.89 3.28 11.90
CA PHE A 78 5.59 4.37 11.21
C PHE A 78 5.26 5.73 11.85
N GLN A 79 6.30 6.51 12.13
CA GLN A 79 6.20 7.83 12.73
C GLN A 79 6.40 8.91 11.66
N GLY A 80 5.34 9.27 10.95
CA GLY A 80 5.41 10.27 9.87
C GLY A 80 4.11 10.38 9.11
N SER A 81 4.09 11.25 8.12
CA SER A 81 2.96 11.39 7.20
C SER A 81 2.94 10.24 6.17
N SER A 82 1.81 10.09 5.46
CA SER A 82 1.71 9.16 4.32
C SER A 82 2.70 9.52 3.21
N VAL A 83 3.03 10.80 3.05
CA VAL A 83 4.04 11.26 2.10
C VAL A 83 5.43 10.80 2.51
N ASP A 84 5.81 10.96 3.78
CA ASP A 84 7.12 10.48 4.29
C ASP A 84 7.25 8.96 4.12
N TYR A 85 6.18 8.23 4.42
CA TYR A 85 6.12 6.79 4.26
C TYR A 85 6.33 6.36 2.80
N MET A 86 5.69 7.04 1.87
CA MET A 86 5.84 6.80 0.44
C MET A 86 7.26 7.16 -0.03
N LEU A 87 7.79 8.31 0.35
CA LEU A 87 9.12 8.77 -0.06
C LEU A 87 10.22 7.84 0.45
N GLU A 88 10.08 7.28 1.63
CA GLU A 88 11.03 6.29 2.14
C GLU A 88 11.04 5.03 1.27
N GLN A 89 9.87 4.49 0.90
CA GLN A 89 9.77 3.35 0.00
C GLN A 89 10.38 3.65 -1.37
N VAL A 90 10.07 4.81 -1.95
CA VAL A 90 10.64 5.24 -3.23
C VAL A 90 12.17 5.37 -3.17
N THR A 91 12.69 5.87 -2.05
CA THR A 91 14.14 5.99 -1.84
C THR A 91 14.83 4.63 -1.75
N LEU A 92 14.20 3.65 -1.10
CA LEU A 92 14.72 2.28 -0.99
C LEU A 92 14.65 1.53 -2.32
N LEU A 93 13.49 1.57 -2.96
CA LEU A 93 13.18 0.78 -4.17
C LEU A 93 13.73 1.40 -5.46
N ARG A 94 13.80 2.72 -5.52
CA ARG A 94 14.19 3.52 -6.72
C ARG A 94 13.44 3.07 -7.98
N PRO A 95 12.11 2.98 -7.96
CA PRO A 95 11.36 2.56 -9.13
C PRO A 95 11.39 3.64 -10.20
N GLY A 96 11.22 3.25 -11.47
CA GLY A 96 11.04 4.22 -12.54
C GLY A 96 9.69 4.94 -12.47
N ARG A 97 8.65 4.21 -12.06
CA ARG A 97 7.27 4.72 -11.96
C ARG A 97 6.57 4.21 -10.70
N VAL A 98 5.70 5.05 -10.16
CA VAL A 98 4.90 4.75 -8.96
C VAL A 98 3.43 4.98 -9.23
N ALA A 99 2.58 4.08 -8.76
CA ALA A 99 1.16 4.29 -8.58
C ALA A 99 0.75 3.97 -7.14
N PHE A 100 -0.42 4.44 -6.73
CA PHE A 100 -0.92 4.26 -5.38
C PHE A 100 -2.10 3.30 -5.33
N CYS A 101 -2.22 2.60 -4.21
CA CYS A 101 -3.37 1.78 -3.88
C CYS A 101 -3.74 1.97 -2.40
N HIS A 102 -4.84 1.35 -1.99
CA HIS A 102 -5.31 1.36 -0.60
C HIS A 102 -5.54 2.78 -0.02
N HIS A 103 -6.02 3.69 -0.86
CA HIS A 103 -6.31 5.08 -0.48
C HIS A 103 -7.80 5.40 -0.52
N ASP A 104 -8.62 4.50 -1.08
CA ASP A 104 -10.07 4.68 -1.17
C ASP A 104 -10.77 4.50 0.18
N PRO A 105 -11.94 5.12 0.39
CA PRO A 105 -12.79 4.84 1.54
C PRO A 105 -13.35 3.42 1.43
N LEU A 106 -12.84 2.49 2.22
CA LEU A 106 -13.23 1.07 2.20
C LEU A 106 -14.57 0.80 2.89
N PHE A 107 -14.92 1.62 3.89
CA PHE A 107 -16.12 1.43 4.70
C PHE A 107 -16.81 2.76 4.95
N PRO A 108 -18.14 2.79 5.11
CA PRO A 108 -18.86 3.98 5.57
C PRO A 108 -18.25 4.51 6.88
N GLY A 109 -17.92 5.80 6.90
CA GLY A 109 -17.30 6.45 8.07
C GLY A 109 -15.78 6.32 8.17
N LEU A 110 -15.14 5.54 7.31
CA LEU A 110 -13.68 5.54 7.17
C LEU A 110 -13.29 6.44 5.98
N PRO A 111 -12.70 7.60 6.21
CA PRO A 111 -12.28 8.48 5.12
C PRO A 111 -11.15 7.82 4.33
N GLY A 112 -11.14 8.06 3.04
CA GLY A 112 -9.98 7.76 2.18
C GLY A 112 -8.78 8.61 2.55
N VAL A 113 -7.63 8.28 1.98
CA VAL A 113 -6.40 9.07 2.11
C VAL A 113 -6.30 10.02 0.92
N ASP A 114 -6.07 11.30 1.20
CA ASP A 114 -5.75 12.26 0.15
C ASP A 114 -4.39 11.92 -0.48
N ILE A 115 -4.40 11.57 -1.76
CA ILE A 115 -3.18 11.18 -2.49
C ILE A 115 -2.47 12.36 -3.14
N GLU A 116 -3.12 13.53 -3.25
CA GLU A 116 -2.55 14.68 -3.94
C GLU A 116 -1.19 15.13 -3.39
N PRO A 117 -0.95 15.19 -2.06
CA PRO A 117 0.37 15.54 -1.54
C PRO A 117 1.46 14.54 -1.95
N ALA A 118 1.14 13.24 -1.99
CA ALA A 118 2.08 12.20 -2.38
C ALA A 118 2.36 12.23 -3.90
N ALA A 119 1.31 12.42 -4.71
CA ALA A 119 1.44 12.58 -6.16
C ALA A 119 2.26 13.82 -6.52
N ALA A 120 2.00 14.96 -5.86
CA ALA A 120 2.75 16.19 -6.06
C ALA A 120 4.24 16.03 -5.71
N ALA A 121 4.57 15.29 -4.64
CA ALA A 121 5.95 15.02 -4.25
C ALA A 121 6.73 14.23 -5.31
N LEU A 122 6.06 13.45 -6.15
CA LEU A 122 6.66 12.70 -7.26
C LEU A 122 6.63 13.42 -8.61
N GLN A 123 6.00 14.58 -8.69
CA GLN A 123 5.90 15.38 -9.92
C GLN A 123 6.87 16.57 -9.96
N VAL A 124 7.66 16.76 -8.92
CA VAL A 124 8.66 17.83 -8.89
C VAL A 124 9.83 17.53 -9.85
N PRO A 125 10.46 18.54 -10.48
CA PRO A 125 11.65 18.33 -11.28
C PRO A 125 12.76 17.64 -10.50
N GLY A 126 13.29 16.55 -11.04
CA GLY A 126 14.33 15.76 -10.37
C GLY A 126 13.80 14.74 -9.35
N ALA A 127 12.50 14.51 -9.30
CA ALA A 127 11.94 13.41 -8.51
C ALA A 127 12.57 12.06 -8.93
N SER A 128 12.79 11.19 -7.94
CA SER A 128 13.45 9.90 -8.15
C SER A 128 12.57 8.85 -8.86
N ALA A 129 11.28 9.13 -9.02
CA ALA A 129 10.32 8.27 -9.74
C ALA A 129 9.21 9.11 -10.36
N GLY A 130 8.63 8.64 -11.46
CA GLY A 130 7.44 9.25 -12.07
C GLY A 130 6.15 8.72 -11.46
N TYR A 131 5.21 9.60 -11.09
CA TYR A 131 3.86 9.19 -10.70
C TYR A 131 2.98 8.96 -11.94
N PHE A 132 2.13 7.94 -11.90
CA PHE A 132 1.04 7.77 -12.84
C PHE A 132 -0.26 7.41 -12.12
N ALA A 133 -1.34 8.07 -12.53
CA ALA A 133 -2.66 7.78 -11.99
C ALA A 133 -3.20 6.45 -12.54
N MET A 134 -3.90 5.70 -11.69
CA MET A 134 -4.72 4.57 -12.10
C MET A 134 -6.19 4.95 -11.92
N GLU A 135 -6.94 4.88 -13.02
CA GLU A 135 -8.38 5.09 -12.98
C GLU A 135 -9.10 3.75 -12.86
N TYR A 136 -10.20 3.75 -12.11
CA TYR A 136 -11.00 2.55 -11.92
C TYR A 136 -11.46 1.97 -13.27
N ALA A 137 -11.29 0.66 -13.44
CA ALA A 137 -11.65 -0.09 -14.64
C ALA A 137 -11.01 0.40 -15.95
N THR A 138 -9.96 1.21 -15.89
CA THR A 138 -9.23 1.70 -17.07
C THR A 138 -7.88 1.00 -17.18
N PRO A 139 -7.59 0.24 -18.25
CA PRO A 139 -6.29 -0.37 -18.45
C PRO A 139 -5.19 0.69 -18.60
N VAL A 140 -4.09 0.53 -17.85
CA VAL A 140 -2.93 1.41 -17.91
C VAL A 140 -1.71 0.59 -18.33
N PRO A 141 -0.90 1.02 -19.35
CA PRO A 141 0.34 0.36 -19.69
C PRO A 141 1.35 0.53 -18.55
N LEU A 142 1.82 -0.59 -18.00
CA LEU A 142 2.80 -0.59 -16.91
C LEU A 142 4.22 -0.38 -17.42
N PHE A 143 4.52 -0.94 -18.57
CA PHE A 143 5.85 -0.88 -19.18
C PHE A 143 5.77 -0.19 -20.53
N GLY A 144 6.74 0.63 -20.85
CA GLY A 144 6.89 1.31 -22.14
C GLY A 144 7.42 0.39 -23.25
#